data_ac6617dd0ba1f9974235c9a9e75fc19d
#
_entry.id   ac6617dd0ba1f9974235c9a9e75fc19d
#
_cell.length_a   1.000
_cell.length_b   1.000
_cell.length_c   1.000
_cell.angle_alpha   90.00
_cell.angle_beta   90.00
_cell.angle_gamma   90.00
#
_symmetry.space_group_name_H-M   'P 1'
#
loop_
_entity.id
_entity.type
_entity.pdbx_description
1 polymer ?
#
loop_
_entity_poly.entity_id
_entity_poly.type
_entity_poly.pdbx_seq_one_letter_code
_entity_poly.pdbx_strand_id
1 'polypeptide(L)'
;MSSASNELIDAAASLYRSAGKFPFHFARGKLRGDPVFLAVLKSGLIKNGMTVVDLGCGQGLLFALLHVAESQYQRGSWPDDWPAPALGLDLQGIELRESEIAIARGALGSSATITPFNLSEAHEIPRADVITLFDVLHYLDANSQVSLIKRIANAISPGGLLLVRDADAAAGLSFRMTHFAERIAAISRGHFRQRFHFRSRAQWNELFSDCGFAIETLPMSEGTPFANVLWVARRMG
;
A
#
# COMPACT_ATOMS: atom_id res chain seq x y z
N MET A 1 -8.48 -17.60 6.32
CA MET A 1 -8.49 -17.24 4.88
C MET A 1 -9.20 -18.34 4.09
N SER A 2 -10.01 -17.99 3.08
CA SER A 2 -10.68 -18.95 2.19
C SER A 2 -9.67 -19.61 1.21
N SER A 3 -10.07 -20.74 0.56
CA SER A 3 -9.28 -21.37 -0.52
C SER A 3 -8.97 -20.37 -1.63
N ALA A 4 -10.00 -19.64 -2.09
CA ALA A 4 -9.87 -18.63 -3.14
C ALA A 4 -8.86 -17.52 -2.79
N SER A 5 -8.85 -17.05 -1.52
CA SER A 5 -7.83 -16.08 -1.07
C SER A 5 -6.42 -16.66 -1.16
N ASN A 6 -6.23 -17.92 -0.79
CA ASN A 6 -4.93 -18.58 -0.86
C ASN A 6 -4.46 -18.78 -2.30
N GLU A 7 -5.35 -19.20 -3.19
CA GLU A 7 -5.05 -19.39 -4.61
C GLU A 7 -4.66 -18.09 -5.30
N LEU A 8 -5.38 -17.00 -5.04
CA LEU A 8 -5.05 -15.68 -5.56
C LEU A 8 -3.68 -15.20 -5.07
N ILE A 9 -3.41 -15.33 -3.77
CA ILE A 9 -2.12 -14.95 -3.18
C ILE A 9 -0.98 -15.79 -3.74
N ASP A 10 -1.17 -17.10 -3.86
CA ASP A 10 -0.14 -18.00 -4.40
C ASP A 10 0.14 -17.70 -5.88
N ALA A 11 -0.89 -17.33 -6.65
CA ALA A 11 -0.73 -16.87 -8.03
C ALA A 11 0.02 -15.52 -8.10
N ALA A 12 -0.35 -14.52 -7.28
CA ALA A 12 0.35 -13.24 -7.22
C ALA A 12 1.82 -13.41 -6.78
N ALA A 13 2.08 -14.22 -5.75
CA ALA A 13 3.44 -14.53 -5.32
C ALA A 13 4.26 -15.23 -6.40
N SER A 14 3.63 -16.04 -7.26
CA SER A 14 4.33 -16.78 -8.32
C SER A 14 5.04 -15.88 -9.34
N LEU A 15 4.59 -14.63 -9.51
CA LEU A 15 5.23 -13.62 -10.36
C LEU A 15 6.67 -13.30 -9.90
N TYR A 16 6.97 -13.52 -8.62
CA TYR A 16 8.29 -13.24 -8.02
C TYR A 16 9.28 -14.41 -8.13
N ARG A 17 8.91 -15.55 -8.73
CA ARG A 17 9.80 -16.74 -8.83
C ARG A 17 11.06 -16.45 -9.62
N SER A 18 10.98 -15.64 -10.68
CA SER A 18 12.13 -15.24 -11.50
C SER A 18 13.13 -14.37 -10.73
N ALA A 19 12.67 -13.62 -9.74
CA ALA A 19 13.52 -12.80 -8.86
C ALA A 19 14.22 -13.62 -7.75
N GLY A 20 13.85 -14.89 -7.57
CA GLY A 20 14.48 -15.82 -6.64
C GLY A 20 13.56 -16.31 -5.51
N LYS A 21 14.12 -17.22 -4.70
CA LYS A 21 13.36 -17.86 -3.60
C LYS A 21 12.91 -16.84 -2.54
N PHE A 22 13.79 -15.92 -2.14
CA PHE A 22 13.47 -14.95 -1.09
C PHE A 22 12.33 -14.01 -1.50
N PRO A 23 12.35 -13.31 -2.66
CA PRO A 23 11.22 -12.48 -3.10
C PRO A 23 9.90 -13.26 -3.21
N PHE A 24 9.92 -14.49 -3.71
CA PHE A 24 8.74 -15.35 -3.76
C PHE A 24 8.14 -15.62 -2.37
N HIS A 25 8.97 -16.06 -1.41
CA HIS A 25 8.48 -16.35 -0.06
C HIS A 25 8.09 -15.10 0.71
N PHE A 26 8.79 -13.99 0.49
CA PHE A 26 8.44 -12.69 1.06
C PHE A 26 7.07 -12.22 0.55
N ALA A 27 6.85 -12.20 -0.76
CA ALA A 27 5.58 -11.81 -1.37
C ALA A 27 4.42 -12.66 -0.84
N ARG A 28 4.60 -13.99 -0.83
CA ARG A 28 3.61 -14.94 -0.31
C ARG A 28 3.30 -14.70 1.17
N GLY A 29 4.33 -14.52 1.99
CA GLY A 29 4.20 -14.28 3.43
C GLY A 29 3.53 -12.95 3.74
N LYS A 30 3.94 -11.87 3.06
CA LYS A 30 3.38 -10.52 3.26
C LYS A 30 1.92 -10.47 2.80
N LEU A 31 1.58 -10.98 1.62
CA LEU A 31 0.20 -11.01 1.13
C LEU A 31 -0.74 -11.86 2.00
N ARG A 32 -0.24 -12.93 2.63
CA ARG A 32 -1.03 -13.76 3.56
C ARG A 32 -1.17 -13.14 4.94
N GLY A 33 -0.07 -12.56 5.45
CA GLY A 33 -0.01 -12.08 6.83
C GLY A 33 -0.53 -10.66 7.02
N ASP A 34 -0.72 -9.91 5.94
CA ASP A 34 -1.14 -8.51 6.00
C ASP A 34 -2.54 -8.34 5.38
N PRO A 35 -3.55 -8.02 6.20
CA PRO A 35 -4.94 -7.95 5.74
C PRO A 35 -5.20 -6.82 4.75
N VAL A 36 -4.37 -5.76 4.68
CA VAL A 36 -4.63 -4.57 3.87
C VAL A 36 -4.80 -4.89 2.38
N PHE A 37 -4.01 -5.82 1.84
CA PHE A 37 -4.02 -6.14 0.42
C PHE A 37 -5.37 -6.70 -0.04
N LEU A 38 -5.86 -7.74 0.66
CA LEU A 38 -7.16 -8.34 0.38
C LEU A 38 -8.32 -7.40 0.75
N ALA A 39 -8.18 -6.60 1.82
CA ALA A 39 -9.18 -5.64 2.21
C ALA A 39 -9.38 -4.58 1.12
N VAL A 40 -8.31 -4.01 0.58
CA VAL A 40 -8.38 -3.03 -0.52
C VAL A 40 -8.93 -3.66 -1.80
N LEU A 41 -8.47 -4.85 -2.17
CA LEU A 41 -8.99 -5.55 -3.35
C LEU A 41 -10.52 -5.80 -3.26
N LYS A 42 -11.00 -6.27 -2.09
CA LYS A 42 -12.40 -6.61 -1.88
C LYS A 42 -13.31 -5.42 -1.54
N SER A 43 -12.73 -4.27 -1.21
CA SER A 43 -13.50 -3.07 -0.85
C SER A 43 -14.30 -2.50 -2.02
N GLY A 44 -13.88 -2.80 -3.26
CA GLY A 44 -14.43 -2.17 -4.45
C GLY A 44 -14.18 -0.66 -4.53
N LEU A 45 -13.20 -0.14 -3.78
CA LEU A 45 -12.81 1.29 -3.82
C LEU A 45 -12.10 1.65 -5.12
N ILE A 46 -11.25 0.75 -5.62
CA ILE A 46 -10.59 0.91 -6.93
C ILE A 46 -11.57 0.47 -8.02
N LYS A 47 -11.78 1.30 -9.03
CA LYS A 47 -12.74 1.06 -10.11
C LYS A 47 -12.03 0.86 -11.45
N ASN A 48 -12.76 0.34 -12.44
CA ASN A 48 -12.22 0.12 -13.79
C ASN A 48 -11.64 1.40 -14.39
N GLY A 49 -10.51 1.27 -15.07
CA GLY A 49 -9.84 2.34 -15.80
C GLY A 49 -9.17 3.41 -14.94
N MET A 50 -9.15 3.25 -13.61
CA MET A 50 -8.49 4.22 -12.72
C MET A 50 -6.97 4.16 -12.84
N THR A 51 -6.33 5.33 -12.69
CA THR A 51 -4.91 5.45 -12.42
C THR A 51 -4.66 5.28 -10.92
N VAL A 52 -3.85 4.28 -10.56
CA VAL A 52 -3.45 3.96 -9.18
C VAL A 52 -1.96 4.23 -9.00
N VAL A 53 -1.61 5.15 -8.11
CA VAL A 53 -0.23 5.47 -7.75
C VAL A 53 0.07 4.91 -6.35
N ASP A 54 1.06 4.01 -6.24
CA ASP A 54 1.49 3.45 -4.95
C ASP A 54 2.83 4.08 -4.52
N LEU A 55 2.78 4.90 -3.49
CA LEU A 55 3.93 5.65 -2.97
C LEU A 55 4.66 4.81 -1.91
N GLY A 56 5.88 4.41 -2.22
CA GLY A 56 6.64 3.43 -1.44
C GLY A 56 6.18 2.01 -1.74
N CYS A 57 5.96 1.70 -3.01
CA CYS A 57 5.37 0.43 -3.46
C CYS A 57 6.20 -0.83 -3.13
N GLY A 58 7.46 -0.67 -2.70
CA GLY A 58 8.36 -1.78 -2.44
C GLY A 58 8.50 -2.68 -3.66
N GLN A 59 8.25 -3.98 -3.48
CA GLN A 59 8.27 -4.96 -4.57
C GLN A 59 6.99 -4.95 -5.43
N GLY A 60 6.06 -4.00 -5.24
CA GLY A 60 4.83 -3.89 -6.03
C GLY A 60 3.77 -4.94 -5.70
N LEU A 61 3.68 -5.38 -4.45
CA LEU A 61 2.77 -6.48 -4.05
C LEU A 61 1.29 -6.17 -4.29
N LEU A 62 0.87 -4.91 -4.07
CA LEU A 62 -0.50 -4.50 -4.37
C LEU A 62 -0.80 -4.66 -5.86
N PHE A 63 0.11 -4.22 -6.72
CA PHE A 63 -0.05 -4.31 -8.17
C PHE A 63 -0.07 -5.76 -8.66
N ALA A 64 0.79 -6.62 -8.09
CA ALA A 64 0.78 -8.05 -8.39
C ALA A 64 -0.58 -8.68 -8.07
N LEU A 65 -1.17 -8.32 -6.93
CA LEU A 65 -2.48 -8.82 -6.52
C LEU A 65 -3.60 -8.31 -7.46
N LEU A 66 -3.60 -7.01 -7.78
CA LEU A 66 -4.59 -6.40 -8.71
C LEU A 66 -4.49 -7.01 -10.10
N HIS A 67 -3.28 -7.16 -10.65
CA HIS A 67 -3.03 -7.76 -11.96
C HIS A 67 -3.50 -9.22 -12.04
N VAL A 68 -3.21 -10.01 -11.02
CA VAL A 68 -3.67 -11.42 -11.00
C VAL A 68 -5.17 -11.52 -10.79
N ALA A 69 -5.77 -10.62 -10.01
CA ALA A 69 -7.22 -10.56 -9.82
C ALA A 69 -7.94 -10.29 -11.15
N GLU A 70 -7.49 -9.28 -11.91
CA GLU A 70 -8.00 -9.01 -13.26
C GLU A 70 -7.86 -10.22 -14.18
N SER A 71 -6.68 -10.85 -14.20
CA SER A 71 -6.40 -12.02 -15.02
C SER A 71 -7.29 -13.23 -14.69
N GLN A 72 -7.53 -13.49 -13.39
CA GLN A 72 -8.43 -14.57 -12.96
C GLN A 72 -9.88 -14.28 -13.33
N TYR A 73 -10.32 -13.03 -13.17
CA TYR A 73 -11.67 -12.61 -13.56
C TYR A 73 -11.93 -12.78 -15.05
N GLN A 74 -10.99 -12.33 -15.89
CA GLN A 74 -11.09 -12.47 -17.35
C GLN A 74 -11.11 -13.93 -17.82
N ARG A 75 -10.51 -14.86 -17.06
CA ARG A 75 -10.53 -16.31 -17.34
C ARG A 75 -11.74 -17.04 -16.78
N GLY A 76 -12.66 -16.34 -16.10
CA GLY A 76 -13.83 -16.94 -15.45
C GLY A 76 -13.50 -17.79 -14.22
N SER A 77 -12.35 -17.57 -13.58
CA SER A 77 -11.93 -18.27 -12.35
C SER A 77 -11.99 -17.39 -11.10
N TRP A 78 -12.77 -16.30 -11.17
CA TRP A 78 -13.00 -15.40 -10.04
C TRP A 78 -14.12 -15.94 -9.13
N PRO A 79 -14.02 -15.84 -7.79
CA PRO A 79 -15.05 -16.30 -6.88
C PRO A 79 -16.36 -15.53 -7.05
N ASP A 80 -17.49 -16.23 -7.16
CA ASP A 80 -18.81 -15.61 -7.36
C ASP A 80 -19.27 -14.75 -6.18
N ASP A 81 -18.79 -15.07 -4.96
CA ASP A 81 -19.10 -14.35 -3.72
C ASP A 81 -18.24 -13.12 -3.49
N TRP A 82 -17.30 -12.81 -4.39
CA TRP A 82 -16.45 -11.62 -4.30
C TRP A 82 -16.93 -10.52 -5.26
N PRO A 83 -16.80 -9.23 -4.86
CA PRO A 83 -17.02 -8.16 -5.80
C PRO A 83 -16.08 -8.30 -6.99
N ALA A 84 -16.57 -7.96 -8.20
CA ALA A 84 -15.72 -7.97 -9.39
C ALA A 84 -14.48 -7.08 -9.16
N PRO A 85 -13.27 -7.54 -9.55
CA PRO A 85 -12.07 -6.74 -9.43
C PRO A 85 -12.08 -5.58 -10.43
N ALA A 86 -11.31 -4.55 -10.17
CA ALA A 86 -11.11 -3.48 -11.13
C ALA A 86 -10.32 -3.97 -12.35
N LEU A 87 -10.71 -3.50 -13.53
CA LEU A 87 -10.14 -3.88 -14.83
C LEU A 87 -9.50 -2.66 -15.51
N GLY A 88 -8.46 -2.90 -16.31
CA GLY A 88 -7.82 -1.87 -17.13
C GLY A 88 -7.19 -0.75 -16.31
N LEU A 89 -6.56 -1.06 -15.20
CA LEU A 89 -5.90 -0.10 -14.33
C LEU A 89 -4.58 0.40 -14.93
N ASP A 90 -4.31 1.71 -14.80
CA ASP A 90 -2.97 2.28 -14.97
C ASP A 90 -2.25 2.26 -13.62
N LEU A 91 -1.24 1.37 -13.48
CA LEU A 91 -0.53 1.11 -12.23
C LEU A 91 0.85 1.77 -12.24
N GLN A 92 1.07 2.74 -11.35
CA GLN A 92 2.30 3.50 -11.24
C GLN A 92 2.88 3.42 -9.83
N GLY A 93 4.04 2.77 -9.68
CA GLY A 93 4.72 2.62 -8.40
C GLY A 93 5.87 3.63 -8.25
N ILE A 94 6.02 4.15 -7.04
CA ILE A 94 7.15 4.99 -6.65
C ILE A 94 7.89 4.29 -5.52
N GLU A 95 9.18 4.07 -5.69
CA GLU A 95 10.04 3.43 -4.69
C GLU A 95 11.44 4.05 -4.74
N LEU A 96 12.10 4.13 -3.58
CA LEU A 96 13.46 4.69 -3.46
C LEU A 96 14.55 3.64 -3.68
N ARG A 97 14.31 2.40 -3.24
CA ARG A 97 15.33 1.36 -3.16
C ARG A 97 15.44 0.62 -4.49
N GLU A 98 16.58 0.74 -5.14
CA GLU A 98 16.82 0.11 -6.45
C GLU A 98 16.63 -1.42 -6.44
N SER A 99 16.99 -2.10 -5.34
CA SER A 99 16.77 -3.54 -5.20
C SER A 99 15.30 -3.94 -5.23
N GLU A 100 14.43 -3.16 -4.58
CA GLU A 100 12.98 -3.39 -4.59
C GLU A 100 12.38 -3.07 -5.96
N ILE A 101 12.85 -1.97 -6.59
CA ILE A 101 12.46 -1.58 -7.95
C ILE A 101 12.79 -2.68 -8.97
N ALA A 102 14.00 -3.25 -8.88
CA ALA A 102 14.42 -4.32 -9.78
C ALA A 102 13.52 -5.57 -9.63
N ILE A 103 13.19 -5.94 -8.39
CA ILE A 103 12.27 -7.06 -8.10
C ILE A 103 10.87 -6.75 -8.63
N ALA A 104 10.34 -5.55 -8.36
CA ALA A 104 9.01 -5.14 -8.81
C ALA A 104 8.90 -5.16 -10.34
N ARG A 105 9.88 -4.57 -11.05
CA ARG A 105 9.92 -4.58 -12.52
C ARG A 105 10.03 -5.99 -13.08
N GLY A 106 10.84 -6.84 -12.46
CA GLY A 106 10.98 -8.25 -12.87
C GLY A 106 9.70 -9.07 -12.70
N ALA A 107 8.93 -8.80 -11.64
CA ALA A 107 7.69 -9.51 -11.35
C ALA A 107 6.50 -8.99 -12.17
N LEU A 108 6.40 -7.66 -12.36
CA LEU A 108 5.24 -7.01 -12.97
C LEU A 108 5.39 -6.79 -14.50
N GLY A 109 6.62 -6.75 -15.02
CA GLY A 109 6.87 -6.49 -16.44
C GLY A 109 6.21 -5.19 -16.90
N SER A 110 5.38 -5.28 -17.94
CA SER A 110 4.62 -4.15 -18.49
C SER A 110 3.30 -3.86 -17.76
N SER A 111 2.92 -4.66 -16.76
CA SER A 111 1.65 -4.47 -16.03
C SER A 111 1.67 -3.27 -15.08
N ALA A 112 2.86 -2.72 -14.76
CA ALA A 112 3.00 -1.52 -13.95
C ALA A 112 4.28 -0.75 -14.32
N THR A 113 4.24 0.57 -14.16
CA THR A 113 5.42 1.42 -14.29
C THR A 113 5.99 1.72 -12.91
N ILE A 114 7.28 1.41 -12.67
CA ILE A 114 7.95 1.68 -11.39
C ILE A 114 9.02 2.75 -11.59
N THR A 115 8.90 3.87 -10.87
CA THR A 115 9.80 5.01 -10.97
C THR A 115 10.62 5.19 -9.69
N PRO A 116 11.97 5.34 -9.81
CA PRO A 116 12.81 5.64 -8.65
C PRO A 116 12.58 7.08 -8.19
N PHE A 117 12.25 7.24 -6.89
CA PHE A 117 11.96 8.57 -6.37
C PHE A 117 11.99 8.61 -4.83
N ASN A 118 12.53 9.69 -4.27
CA ASN A 118 12.55 9.94 -2.84
C ASN A 118 11.34 10.80 -2.43
N LEU A 119 10.41 10.24 -1.66
CA LEU A 119 9.18 10.90 -1.22
C LEU A 119 9.43 12.12 -0.31
N SER A 120 10.61 12.21 0.33
CA SER A 120 10.99 13.38 1.14
C SER A 120 11.40 14.59 0.31
N GLU A 121 11.68 14.40 -0.97
CA GLU A 121 12.06 15.49 -1.89
C GLU A 121 10.82 16.14 -2.52
N ALA A 122 10.99 17.40 -2.99
CA ALA A 122 9.90 18.23 -3.50
C ALA A 122 9.55 17.94 -4.98
N HIS A 123 9.49 16.68 -5.38
CA HIS A 123 9.07 16.31 -6.73
C HIS A 123 7.53 16.25 -6.87
N GLU A 124 7.04 16.42 -8.08
CA GLU A 124 5.62 16.25 -8.38
C GLU A 124 5.19 14.78 -8.27
N ILE A 125 4.04 14.56 -7.69
CA ILE A 125 3.39 13.25 -7.66
C ILE A 125 2.53 13.14 -8.93
N PRO A 126 2.58 12.00 -9.64
CA PRO A 126 1.73 11.79 -10.80
C PRO A 126 0.24 11.97 -10.45
N ARG A 127 -0.54 12.53 -11.37
CA ARG A 127 -2.00 12.62 -11.18
C ARG A 127 -2.60 11.23 -11.11
N ALA A 128 -3.53 11.04 -10.18
CA ALA A 128 -4.13 9.74 -9.91
C ALA A 128 -5.59 9.87 -9.46
N ASP A 129 -6.35 8.80 -9.70
CA ASP A 129 -7.67 8.59 -9.11
C ASP A 129 -7.57 7.97 -7.73
N VAL A 130 -6.55 7.12 -7.52
CA VAL A 130 -6.24 6.50 -6.24
C VAL A 130 -4.74 6.61 -5.96
N ILE A 131 -4.38 7.09 -4.77
CA ILE A 131 -3.01 7.04 -4.25
C ILE A 131 -3.00 6.14 -3.03
N THR A 132 -2.06 5.20 -2.97
CA THR A 132 -1.84 4.32 -1.81
C THR A 132 -0.52 4.64 -1.12
N LEU A 133 -0.52 4.55 0.22
CA LEU A 133 0.66 4.65 1.09
C LEU A 133 0.54 3.63 2.21
N PHE A 134 1.23 2.51 2.09
CA PHE A 134 1.18 1.45 3.09
C PHE A 134 2.52 1.31 3.81
N ASP A 135 2.54 1.60 5.12
CA ASP A 135 3.73 1.53 5.99
C ASP A 135 4.90 2.41 5.53
N VAL A 136 4.60 3.63 5.09
CA VAL A 136 5.61 4.55 4.54
C VAL A 136 5.77 5.81 5.38
N LEU A 137 4.66 6.40 5.82
CA LEU A 137 4.66 7.74 6.41
C LEU A 137 5.51 7.83 7.68
N HIS A 138 5.55 6.80 8.49
CA HIS A 138 6.35 6.79 9.73
C HIS A 138 7.86 6.83 9.52
N TYR A 139 8.37 6.62 8.28
CA TYR A 139 9.78 6.82 7.93
C TYR A 139 10.14 8.29 7.68
N LEU A 140 9.15 9.15 7.46
CA LEU A 140 9.32 10.58 7.20
C LEU A 140 9.19 11.38 8.50
N ASP A 141 9.95 12.46 8.65
CA ASP A 141 9.75 13.40 9.75
C ASP A 141 8.41 14.16 9.62
N ALA A 142 7.98 14.84 10.69
CA ALA A 142 6.67 15.48 10.76
C ALA A 142 6.44 16.53 9.67
N ASN A 143 7.48 17.27 9.26
CA ASN A 143 7.37 18.30 8.22
C ASN A 143 7.25 17.65 6.83
N SER A 144 8.06 16.63 6.58
CA SER A 144 8.03 15.84 5.35
C SER A 144 6.68 15.13 5.18
N GLN A 145 6.08 14.60 6.26
CA GLN A 145 4.73 14.04 6.24
C GLN A 145 3.70 15.07 5.78
N VAL A 146 3.68 16.26 6.40
CA VAL A 146 2.76 17.35 6.02
C VAL A 146 2.95 17.78 4.57
N SER A 147 4.21 17.97 4.15
CA SER A 147 4.55 18.33 2.77
C SER A 147 4.06 17.28 1.78
N LEU A 148 4.28 15.99 2.06
CA LEU A 148 3.87 14.89 1.20
C LEU A 148 2.34 14.84 1.07
N ILE A 149 1.58 14.94 2.16
CA ILE A 149 0.11 14.90 2.11
C ILE A 149 -0.45 16.08 1.32
N LYS A 150 0.12 17.28 1.43
CA LYS A 150 -0.26 18.43 0.60
C LYS A 150 -0.01 18.20 -0.90
N ARG A 151 1.13 17.60 -1.26
CA ARG A 151 1.45 17.25 -2.65
C ARG A 151 0.48 16.18 -3.19
N ILE A 152 0.15 15.18 -2.36
CA ILE A 152 -0.85 14.16 -2.68
C ILE A 152 -2.22 14.80 -2.93
N ALA A 153 -2.66 15.72 -2.06
CA ALA A 153 -3.94 16.40 -2.22
C ALA A 153 -4.06 17.18 -3.55
N ASN A 154 -2.92 17.68 -4.06
CA ASN A 154 -2.86 18.35 -5.36
C ASN A 154 -2.82 17.38 -6.56
N ALA A 155 -2.35 16.14 -6.35
CA ALA A 155 -2.21 15.13 -7.38
C ALA A 155 -3.49 14.28 -7.56
N ILE A 156 -4.28 14.13 -6.51
CA ILE A 156 -5.53 13.35 -6.55
C ILE A 156 -6.63 14.16 -7.24
N SER A 157 -7.31 13.53 -8.18
CA SER A 157 -8.49 14.07 -8.85
C SER A 157 -9.63 14.37 -7.85
N PRO A 158 -10.50 15.37 -8.08
CA PRO A 158 -11.68 15.58 -7.26
C PRO A 158 -12.52 14.30 -7.15
N GLY A 159 -12.90 13.92 -5.92
CA GLY A 159 -13.60 12.66 -5.64
C GLY A 159 -12.70 11.42 -5.59
N GLY A 160 -11.42 11.54 -5.97
CA GLY A 160 -10.44 10.45 -5.88
C GLY A 160 -10.07 10.07 -4.45
N LEU A 161 -9.26 9.04 -4.28
CA LEU A 161 -8.99 8.40 -3.00
C LEU A 161 -7.51 8.43 -2.63
N LEU A 162 -7.25 8.73 -1.37
CA LEU A 162 -5.98 8.45 -0.71
C LEU A 162 -6.21 7.32 0.29
N LEU A 163 -5.53 6.19 0.10
CA LEU A 163 -5.57 5.03 0.98
C LEU A 163 -4.26 4.97 1.77
N VAL A 164 -4.32 5.24 3.06
CA VAL A 164 -3.15 5.22 3.94
C VAL A 164 -3.29 4.09 4.96
N ARG A 165 -2.29 3.24 5.06
CA ARG A 165 -2.15 2.33 6.18
C ARG A 165 -0.92 2.68 7.00
N ASP A 166 -1.13 2.86 8.31
CA ASP A 166 -0.06 3.07 9.28
C ASP A 166 -0.54 2.63 10.67
N ALA A 167 0.36 2.63 11.65
CA ALA A 167 0.03 2.30 13.04
C ALA A 167 -0.48 3.52 13.79
N ASP A 168 -1.52 3.31 14.63
CA ASP A 168 -2.01 4.34 15.55
C ASP A 168 -1.08 4.43 16.78
N ALA A 169 -0.35 5.55 16.91
CA ALA A 169 0.55 5.79 18.03
C ALA A 169 -0.16 5.82 19.40
N ALA A 170 -1.48 6.01 19.44
CA ALA A 170 -2.27 6.01 20.67
C ALA A 170 -2.78 4.61 21.07
N ALA A 171 -2.53 3.56 20.30
CA ALA A 171 -3.07 2.21 20.52
C ALA A 171 -2.37 1.40 21.63
N GLY A 172 -1.60 2.02 22.49
CA GLY A 172 -1.04 1.39 23.70
C GLY A 172 -0.12 0.20 23.43
N LEU A 173 -0.44 -0.98 23.96
CA LEU A 173 0.40 -2.19 23.84
C LEU A 173 0.56 -2.64 22.38
N SER A 174 -0.50 -2.63 21.57
CA SER A 174 -0.44 -3.01 20.16
C SER A 174 0.50 -2.11 19.36
N PHE A 175 0.52 -0.80 19.67
CA PHE A 175 1.49 0.13 19.09
C PHE A 175 2.93 -0.22 19.47
N ARG A 176 3.19 -0.55 20.76
CA ARG A 176 4.53 -0.97 21.18
C ARG A 176 5.03 -2.20 20.42
N MET A 177 4.14 -3.16 20.15
CA MET A 177 4.46 -4.34 19.34
C MET A 177 4.77 -3.97 17.89
N THR A 178 3.97 -3.09 17.28
CA THR A 178 4.22 -2.58 15.93
C THR A 178 5.58 -1.88 15.85
N HIS A 179 5.83 -0.94 16.76
CA HIS A 179 7.09 -0.18 16.80
C HIS A 179 8.31 -1.12 16.98
N PHE A 180 8.19 -2.15 17.81
CA PHE A 180 9.25 -3.14 17.99
C PHE A 180 9.50 -3.97 16.72
N ALA A 181 8.44 -4.42 16.04
CA ALA A 181 8.54 -5.15 14.80
C ALA A 181 9.19 -4.32 13.69
N GLU A 182 8.80 -3.03 13.54
CA GLU A 182 9.42 -2.11 12.58
C GLU A 182 10.91 -1.88 12.89
N ARG A 183 11.27 -1.81 14.16
CA ARG A 183 12.67 -1.68 14.56
C ARG A 183 13.50 -2.92 14.18
N ILE A 184 12.98 -4.13 14.41
CA ILE A 184 13.63 -5.36 13.98
C ILE A 184 13.77 -5.40 12.46
N ALA A 185 12.71 -5.05 11.73
CA ALA A 185 12.71 -5.01 10.28
C ALA A 185 13.71 -3.97 9.72
N ALA A 186 13.88 -2.81 10.37
CA ALA A 186 14.89 -1.83 9.99
C ALA A 186 16.32 -2.36 10.25
N ILE A 187 16.56 -2.99 11.40
CA ILE A 187 17.86 -3.58 11.74
C ILE A 187 18.24 -4.69 10.75
N SER A 188 17.31 -5.57 10.40
CA SER A 188 17.55 -6.67 9.44
C SER A 188 17.88 -6.16 8.03
N ARG A 189 17.48 -4.95 7.70
CA ARG A 189 17.79 -4.25 6.45
C ARG A 189 19.03 -3.34 6.53
N GLY A 190 19.76 -3.36 7.66
CA GLY A 190 20.97 -2.54 7.86
C GLY A 190 20.71 -1.09 8.30
N HIS A 191 19.46 -0.73 8.58
CA HIS A 191 19.08 0.64 8.98
C HIS A 191 19.06 0.83 10.50
N PHE A 192 20.21 0.62 11.17
CA PHE A 192 20.34 0.64 12.63
C PHE A 192 19.97 1.99 13.29
N ARG A 193 20.04 3.10 12.56
CA ARG A 193 19.76 4.46 13.06
C ARG A 193 18.44 5.02 12.57
N GLN A 194 17.57 4.20 11.96
CA GLN A 194 16.26 4.65 11.48
C GLN A 194 15.44 5.22 12.64
N ARG A 195 14.95 6.42 12.48
CA ARG A 195 13.95 7.03 13.36
C ARG A 195 12.57 6.83 12.75
N PHE A 196 11.59 6.63 13.62
CA PHE A 196 10.19 6.48 13.21
C PHE A 196 9.38 7.61 13.82
N HIS A 197 8.50 8.20 13.02
CA HIS A 197 7.67 9.34 13.39
C HIS A 197 6.19 8.96 13.21
N PHE A 198 5.68 8.19 14.14
CA PHE A 198 4.28 7.79 14.15
C PHE A 198 3.40 8.93 14.67
N ARG A 199 2.18 9.02 14.12
CA ARG A 199 1.10 9.88 14.61
C ARG A 199 -0.02 9.05 15.19
N SER A 200 -0.82 9.63 16.09
CA SER A 200 -2.08 9.04 16.52
C SER A 200 -3.13 9.15 15.40
N ARG A 201 -4.15 8.31 15.46
CA ARG A 201 -5.30 8.38 14.55
C ARG A 201 -5.92 9.78 14.51
N ALA A 202 -6.04 10.46 15.65
CA ALA A 202 -6.57 11.81 15.72
C ALA A 202 -5.69 12.81 14.95
N GLN A 203 -4.36 12.74 15.10
CA GLN A 203 -3.41 13.60 14.38
C GLN A 203 -3.43 13.36 12.86
N TRP A 204 -3.59 12.11 12.42
CA TRP A 204 -3.74 11.81 11.00
C TRP A 204 -5.07 12.34 10.45
N ASN A 205 -6.17 12.16 11.19
CA ASN A 205 -7.48 12.67 10.79
C ASN A 205 -7.45 14.20 10.61
N GLU A 206 -6.87 14.92 11.56
CA GLU A 206 -6.70 16.38 11.50
C GLU A 206 -5.91 16.76 10.24
N LEU A 207 -4.73 16.17 10.02
CA LEU A 207 -3.89 16.49 8.86
C LEU A 207 -4.60 16.21 7.53
N PHE A 208 -5.30 15.10 7.40
CA PHE A 208 -6.03 14.79 6.16
C PHE A 208 -7.21 15.74 5.94
N SER A 209 -7.95 16.09 7.02
CA SER A 209 -9.04 17.07 6.95
C SER A 209 -8.54 18.44 6.53
N ASP A 210 -7.44 18.91 7.11
CA ASP A 210 -6.80 20.20 6.78
C ASP A 210 -6.31 20.23 5.32
N CYS A 211 -6.01 19.06 4.74
CA CYS A 211 -5.64 18.94 3.33
C CYS A 211 -6.85 18.71 2.40
N GLY A 212 -8.09 18.82 2.90
CA GLY A 212 -9.30 18.75 2.10
C GLY A 212 -9.77 17.35 1.76
N PHE A 213 -9.60 16.40 2.70
CA PHE A 213 -10.12 15.05 2.57
C PHE A 213 -11.27 14.80 3.56
N ALA A 214 -12.33 14.13 3.10
CA ALA A 214 -13.31 13.46 3.94
C ALA A 214 -12.78 12.06 4.31
N ILE A 215 -12.85 11.67 5.59
CA ILE A 215 -12.09 10.52 6.11
C ILE A 215 -13.03 9.47 6.68
N GLU A 216 -12.78 8.23 6.31
CA GLU A 216 -13.26 7.03 6.98
C GLU A 216 -12.05 6.22 7.47
N THR A 217 -12.17 5.54 8.62
CA THR A 217 -11.12 4.69 9.16
C THR A 217 -11.60 3.27 9.36
N LEU A 218 -10.81 2.31 8.87
CA LEU A 218 -11.08 0.89 9.02
C LEU A 218 -9.99 0.24 9.87
N PRO A 219 -10.33 -0.60 10.85
CA PRO A 219 -9.33 -1.37 11.59
C PRO A 219 -8.63 -2.34 10.64
N MET A 220 -7.29 -2.39 10.69
CA MET A 220 -6.45 -3.23 9.84
C MET A 220 -5.53 -4.12 10.68
N SER A 221 -6.00 -4.50 11.86
CA SER A 221 -5.28 -5.32 12.84
C SER A 221 -5.80 -6.76 12.94
N GLU A 222 -6.84 -7.13 12.21
CA GLU A 222 -7.44 -8.45 12.30
C GLU A 222 -6.40 -9.56 12.01
N GLY A 223 -6.30 -10.51 12.92
CA GLY A 223 -5.33 -11.61 12.83
C GLY A 223 -3.87 -11.21 13.11
N THR A 224 -3.61 -9.96 13.50
CA THR A 224 -2.26 -9.46 13.83
C THR A 224 -2.25 -8.77 15.20
N PRO A 225 -1.11 -8.74 15.91
CA PRO A 225 -0.98 -8.02 17.17
C PRO A 225 -0.76 -6.50 16.98
N PHE A 226 -0.80 -5.99 15.75
CA PHE A 226 -0.38 -4.65 15.38
C PHE A 226 -1.53 -3.64 15.47
N ALA A 227 -1.19 -2.36 15.67
CA ALA A 227 -2.12 -1.25 15.81
C ALA A 227 -2.48 -0.61 14.44
N ASN A 228 -2.53 -1.40 13.39
CA ASN A 228 -2.71 -0.89 12.02
C ASN A 228 -4.13 -0.39 11.78
N VAL A 229 -4.22 0.78 11.14
CA VAL A 229 -5.45 1.43 10.69
C VAL A 229 -5.32 1.70 9.20
N LEU A 230 -6.40 1.51 8.45
CA LEU A 230 -6.53 1.98 7.07
C LEU A 230 -7.40 3.25 7.07
N TRP A 231 -6.83 4.35 6.62
CA TRP A 231 -7.57 5.57 6.29
C TRP A 231 -8.01 5.52 4.84
N VAL A 232 -9.31 5.67 4.62
CA VAL A 232 -9.92 5.90 3.31
C VAL A 232 -10.27 7.38 3.26
N ALA A 233 -9.40 8.18 2.66
CA ALA A 233 -9.53 9.62 2.60
C ALA A 233 -9.96 10.03 1.19
N ARG A 234 -11.19 10.57 1.05
CA ARG A 234 -11.77 11.01 -0.23
C ARG A 234 -11.50 12.50 -0.44
N ARG A 235 -10.93 12.85 -1.59
CA ARG A 235 -10.67 14.24 -1.97
C ARG A 235 -12.00 14.98 -2.16
N MET A 236 -12.23 16.00 -1.34
CA MET A 236 -13.35 16.91 -1.53
C MET A 236 -13.10 17.81 -2.76
N GLY A 237 -14.15 18.14 -3.48
CA GLY A 237 -14.08 19.01 -4.67
C GLY A 237 -13.81 20.46 -4.32
#